data_c6913579056e775c8417176f77bdbbd4
#
_entry.id   c6913579056e775c8417176f77bdbbd4
#
_cell.length_a   1.000
_cell.length_b   1.000
_cell.length_c   1.000
_cell.angle_alpha   90.00
_cell.angle_beta   90.00
_cell.angle_gamma   90.00
#
_symmetry.space_group_name_H-M   'P 1'
#
loop_
_entity.id
_entity.type
_entity.pdbx_description
1 polymer ?
#
loop_
_entity_poly.entity_id
_entity_poly.type
_entity_poly.pdbx_seq_one_letter_code
_entity_poly.pdbx_strand_id
1 'polypeptide(L)'
;VVDFQFKIAFSLFIIQPVEADEKFRADGYAVYKIRENAFHGGTKLSAADGFLQYVMERLLSSSAPEQEDEDEELDESGDSMKLTSIQSISDFLNCAGRTMPDNIRLWARRNLAVARSSEVSAEERRHAQRALSIMTNIQWKNNYFEAIDPVEARRILDEELYGMEKVKQRIMETIIQINRTHTLPAYGLLLVGPAGTGKSQIAYAVARILKLPWTTLDMSSINDPEQLTGSSRIYGNAKPGIIMDAFSMAGESNLVFIINELDKAASGKGNGNPADVLLTLLDNLGFTDNYMECMIPTGGVYPIATANVKEDISAPLMSRFAVIDIPDYTEDEKKIIFTKFALPKILKRMSMKEDECVILPEALA
;
A
#
# COMPACT_ATOMS: atom_id res chain seq x y z
N VAL A 1 -25.42 22.82 8.04
CA VAL A 1 -24.30 22.83 7.10
C VAL A 1 -23.62 21.48 7.30
N VAL A 2 -23.98 20.49 6.51
CA VAL A 2 -23.34 19.17 6.53
C VAL A 2 -22.16 19.26 5.58
N ASP A 3 -20.97 19.25 6.15
CA ASP A 3 -19.71 19.23 5.40
C ASP A 3 -19.51 17.80 4.87
N PHE A 4 -20.07 17.50 3.71
CA PHE A 4 -19.74 16.27 2.99
C PHE A 4 -18.37 16.43 2.36
N GLN A 5 -17.32 16.17 3.12
CA GLN A 5 -16.02 15.86 2.56
C GLN A 5 -16.06 14.42 2.03
N PHE A 6 -16.54 14.24 0.81
CA PHE A 6 -16.24 13.03 0.05
C PHE A 6 -14.73 13.03 -0.24
N LYS A 7 -13.94 12.49 0.67
CA LYS A 7 -12.63 11.96 0.34
C LYS A 7 -12.82 10.63 -0.39
N ILE A 8 -13.52 10.66 -1.53
CA ILE A 8 -13.27 9.65 -2.53
C ILE A 8 -11.81 9.88 -2.92
N ALA A 9 -10.98 8.88 -2.83
CA ALA A 9 -9.56 8.88 -3.22
C ALA A 9 -9.37 9.04 -4.74
N PHE A 10 -10.18 9.86 -5.38
CA PHE A 10 -10.16 10.19 -6.79
C PHE A 10 -9.97 11.69 -6.90
N SER A 11 -8.72 12.08 -7.14
CA SER A 11 -8.35 13.46 -7.51
C SER A 11 -8.96 13.94 -8.84
N LEU A 12 -10.07 13.36 -9.28
CA LEU A 12 -10.71 13.70 -10.56
C LEU A 12 -11.71 14.84 -10.45
N PHE A 13 -12.37 15.03 -9.30
CA PHE A 13 -13.38 16.08 -9.16
C PHE A 13 -13.35 16.72 -7.76
N ILE A 14 -13.44 18.04 -7.73
CA ILE A 14 -13.66 18.79 -6.50
C ILE A 14 -15.12 19.26 -6.52
N ILE A 15 -15.92 18.80 -5.57
CA ILE A 15 -17.29 19.26 -5.37
C ILE A 15 -17.24 20.41 -4.37
N GLN A 16 -17.59 21.62 -4.79
CA GLN A 16 -17.67 22.77 -3.92
C GLN A 16 -19.13 23.25 -3.83
N PRO A 17 -19.65 23.51 -2.61
CA PRO A 17 -20.93 24.18 -2.48
C PRO A 17 -20.86 25.56 -3.16
N VAL A 18 -21.85 25.88 -3.94
CA VAL A 18 -22.00 27.19 -4.59
C VAL A 18 -23.07 27.97 -3.85
N GLU A 19 -22.86 29.27 -3.64
CA GLU A 19 -23.96 30.14 -3.22
C GLU A 19 -25.06 30.07 -4.27
N ALA A 20 -26.16 29.43 -3.89
CA ALA A 20 -27.32 29.28 -4.76
C ALA A 20 -28.16 30.57 -4.71
N ASP A 21 -28.76 30.91 -5.85
CA ASP A 21 -29.77 31.97 -5.96
C ASP A 21 -30.88 31.73 -4.91
N GLU A 22 -31.43 32.79 -4.31
CA GLU A 22 -32.44 32.71 -3.24
C GLU A 22 -33.62 31.80 -3.58
N LYS A 23 -33.99 31.70 -4.87
CA LYS A 23 -35.06 30.85 -5.37
C LYS A 23 -34.81 29.37 -5.14
N PHE A 24 -33.57 28.88 -5.26
CA PHE A 24 -33.25 27.45 -5.03
C PHE A 24 -33.09 27.12 -3.54
N ARG A 25 -32.78 28.10 -2.70
CA ARG A 25 -32.74 27.92 -1.24
C ARG A 25 -34.14 27.76 -0.64
N ALA A 26 -35.13 28.43 -1.23
CA ALA A 26 -36.53 28.33 -0.80
C ALA A 26 -37.13 26.92 -1.02
N ASP A 27 -36.65 26.20 -2.04
CA ASP A 27 -37.12 24.87 -2.40
C ASP A 27 -36.30 23.73 -1.75
N GLY A 28 -35.35 24.05 -0.89
CA GLY A 28 -34.57 23.04 -0.15
C GLY A 28 -33.45 22.35 -0.94
N TYR A 29 -33.14 22.84 -2.14
CA TYR A 29 -32.05 22.25 -2.96
C TYR A 29 -30.68 22.78 -2.60
N ALA A 30 -29.68 21.89 -2.53
CA ALA A 30 -28.28 22.23 -2.42
C ALA A 30 -27.63 22.21 -3.81
N VAL A 31 -26.99 23.31 -4.22
CA VAL A 31 -26.33 23.40 -5.52
C VAL A 31 -24.82 23.23 -5.34
N TYR A 32 -24.25 22.33 -6.12
CA TYR A 32 -22.82 22.03 -6.10
C TYR A 32 -22.18 22.30 -7.46
N LYS A 33 -20.99 22.84 -7.45
CA LYS A 33 -20.16 23.01 -8.64
C LYS A 33 -19.12 21.91 -8.67
N ILE A 34 -19.10 21.13 -9.74
CA ILE A 34 -18.11 20.11 -9.98
C ILE A 34 -16.99 20.74 -10.81
N ARG A 35 -15.77 20.75 -10.26
CA ARG A 35 -14.56 21.15 -10.99
C ARG A 35 -13.79 19.91 -11.38
N GLU A 36 -13.52 19.78 -12.67
CA GLU A 36 -12.63 18.78 -13.23
C GLU A 36 -11.18 19.20 -12.95
N ASN A 37 -10.40 18.36 -12.25
CA ASN A 37 -8.96 18.53 -12.20
C ASN A 37 -8.39 18.22 -13.58
N ALA A 38 -7.67 19.18 -14.16
CA ALA A 38 -7.14 19.09 -15.51
C ALA A 38 -6.23 17.88 -15.68
N PHE A 39 -6.78 16.79 -16.20
CA PHE A 39 -6.03 15.64 -16.70
C PHE A 39 -5.89 15.77 -18.21
N HIS A 40 -4.67 15.72 -18.73
CA HIS A 40 -4.41 15.73 -20.17
C HIS A 40 -4.61 14.33 -20.76
N GLY A 41 -5.68 14.15 -21.53
CA GLY A 41 -5.92 12.91 -22.30
C GLY A 41 -7.38 12.69 -22.72
N GLY A 42 -7.62 12.44 -23.99
CA GLY A 42 -8.86 12.53 -24.79
C GLY A 42 -10.06 11.63 -24.48
N THR A 43 -10.29 11.15 -23.24
CA THR A 43 -11.45 10.31 -22.87
C THR A 43 -12.31 10.93 -21.76
N LYS A 44 -12.28 12.22 -21.60
CA LYS A 44 -12.77 12.97 -20.44
C LYS A 44 -14.30 13.00 -20.27
N LEU A 45 -15.08 13.04 -21.34
CA LEU A 45 -16.54 13.23 -21.28
C LEU A 45 -17.27 12.04 -20.69
N SER A 46 -16.88 10.81 -21.00
CA SER A 46 -17.64 9.61 -20.58
C SER A 46 -17.47 9.21 -19.08
N ALA A 47 -16.40 9.67 -18.42
CA ALA A 47 -16.21 9.42 -16.99
C ALA A 47 -16.96 10.46 -16.13
N ALA A 48 -16.99 11.73 -16.61
CA ALA A 48 -17.75 12.79 -15.98
C ALA A 48 -19.26 12.53 -16.07
N ASP A 49 -19.74 12.07 -17.24
CA ASP A 49 -21.15 11.75 -17.45
C ASP A 49 -21.59 10.57 -16.54
N GLY A 50 -20.77 9.52 -16.41
CA GLY A 50 -21.06 8.40 -15.53
C GLY A 50 -21.09 8.79 -14.05
N PHE A 51 -20.17 9.67 -13.62
CA PHE A 51 -20.16 10.19 -12.26
C PHE A 51 -21.35 11.11 -11.98
N LEU A 52 -21.70 12.00 -12.88
CA LEU A 52 -22.87 12.85 -12.77
C LEU A 52 -24.15 12.02 -12.70
N GLN A 53 -24.30 11.01 -13.53
CA GLN A 53 -25.44 10.10 -13.50
C GLN A 53 -25.54 9.38 -12.15
N TYR A 54 -24.43 8.87 -11.62
CA TYR A 54 -24.39 8.23 -10.31
C TYR A 54 -24.77 9.18 -9.17
N VAL A 55 -24.22 10.41 -9.15
CA VAL A 55 -24.58 11.41 -8.13
C VAL A 55 -26.05 11.76 -8.22
N MET A 56 -26.60 11.91 -9.42
CA MET A 56 -28.01 12.19 -9.64
C MET A 56 -28.90 11.02 -9.19
N GLU A 57 -28.56 9.78 -9.54
CA GLU A 57 -29.29 8.58 -9.11
C GLU A 57 -29.25 8.42 -7.58
N ARG A 58 -28.11 8.68 -6.94
CA ARG A 58 -27.96 8.62 -5.49
C ARG A 58 -28.74 9.72 -4.76
N LEU A 59 -28.74 10.94 -5.28
CA LEU A 59 -29.54 12.05 -4.74
C LEU A 59 -31.05 11.80 -4.89
N LEU A 60 -31.46 11.18 -5.98
CA LEU A 60 -32.87 10.85 -6.24
C LEU A 60 -33.31 9.61 -5.42
N SER A 61 -32.44 8.65 -5.17
CA SER A 61 -32.73 7.45 -4.35
C SER A 61 -32.71 7.72 -2.85
N SER A 62 -32.03 8.77 -2.38
CA SER A 62 -32.04 9.15 -0.95
C SER A 62 -33.35 9.69 -0.43
N SER A 63 -34.39 9.81 -1.29
CA SER A 63 -35.76 10.17 -0.92
C SER A 63 -36.69 8.96 -0.66
N ALA A 64 -36.20 7.72 -0.83
CA ALA A 64 -36.94 6.51 -0.45
C ALA A 64 -36.44 5.99 0.92
N PRO A 65 -37.34 5.56 1.83
CA PRO A 65 -36.90 4.96 3.09
C PRO A 65 -36.09 3.68 2.81
N GLU A 66 -34.82 3.69 3.21
CA GLU A 66 -33.95 2.51 3.13
C GLU A 66 -34.56 1.40 4.01
N GLN A 67 -34.79 0.22 3.44
CA GLN A 67 -34.89 -1.00 4.22
C GLN A 67 -33.48 -1.27 4.75
N GLU A 68 -33.31 -1.17 6.06
CA GLU A 68 -32.10 -1.56 6.76
C GLU A 68 -31.90 -3.07 6.54
N ASP A 69 -30.93 -3.45 5.72
CA ASP A 69 -30.41 -4.80 5.68
C ASP A 69 -29.64 -5.02 7.00
N GLU A 70 -30.20 -5.82 7.91
CA GLU A 70 -29.67 -6.11 9.27
C GLU A 70 -28.36 -6.93 9.30
N ASP A 71 -27.61 -7.05 8.20
CA ASP A 71 -26.36 -7.80 8.11
C ASP A 71 -25.12 -6.91 7.89
N GLU A 72 -25.06 -5.70 8.44
CA GLU A 72 -23.79 -4.98 8.57
C GLU A 72 -22.99 -5.56 9.75
N GLU A 73 -22.21 -6.62 9.50
CA GLU A 73 -21.05 -6.92 10.33
C GLU A 73 -20.09 -5.70 10.27
N LEU A 74 -20.18 -4.86 11.29
CA LEU A 74 -19.24 -3.76 11.54
C LEU A 74 -17.84 -4.36 11.64
N ASP A 75 -17.00 -4.07 10.65
CA ASP A 75 -15.57 -4.37 10.75
C ASP A 75 -15.04 -3.59 11.98
N GLU A 76 -14.43 -4.29 12.95
CA GLU A 76 -13.96 -3.74 14.24
C GLU A 76 -12.95 -2.59 14.09
N SER A 77 -12.51 -2.29 12.85
CA SER A 77 -11.56 -1.22 12.54
C SER A 77 -12.15 0.20 12.51
N GLY A 78 -13.48 0.37 12.59
CA GLY A 78 -14.14 1.68 12.62
C GLY A 78 -13.96 2.52 11.34
N ASP A 79 -13.53 1.94 10.25
CA ASP A 79 -13.27 2.62 8.99
C ASP A 79 -14.52 2.60 8.11
N SER A 80 -15.44 3.54 8.35
CA SER A 80 -16.73 3.70 7.64
C SER A 80 -16.59 3.99 6.13
N MET A 81 -15.37 4.01 5.59
CA MET A 81 -15.08 4.34 4.19
C MET A 81 -14.81 3.12 3.31
N LYS A 82 -14.72 1.92 3.87
CA LYS A 82 -14.44 0.71 3.08
C LYS A 82 -15.68 0.21 2.35
N LEU A 83 -15.50 -0.21 1.10
CA LEU A 83 -16.55 -0.82 0.29
C LEU A 83 -16.72 -2.28 0.71
N THR A 84 -17.72 -2.57 1.54
CA THR A 84 -18.00 -3.91 2.05
C THR A 84 -19.29 -4.50 1.49
N SER A 85 -20.31 -3.68 1.26
CA SER A 85 -21.61 -4.13 0.74
C SER A 85 -21.57 -4.41 -0.77
N ILE A 86 -22.30 -5.42 -1.22
CA ILE A 86 -22.40 -5.77 -2.65
C ILE A 86 -22.94 -4.60 -3.48
N GLN A 87 -23.82 -3.79 -2.90
CA GLN A 87 -24.41 -2.63 -3.58
C GLN A 87 -23.34 -1.54 -3.77
N SER A 88 -22.62 -1.16 -2.71
CA SER A 88 -21.56 -0.14 -2.81
C SER A 88 -20.43 -0.55 -3.77
N ILE A 89 -20.04 -1.84 -3.77
CA ILE A 89 -19.06 -2.40 -4.71
C ILE A 89 -19.58 -2.31 -6.15
N SER A 90 -20.85 -2.64 -6.37
CA SER A 90 -21.47 -2.55 -7.69
C SER A 90 -21.50 -1.12 -8.22
N ASP A 91 -21.89 -0.17 -7.38
CA ASP A 91 -21.94 1.24 -7.71
C ASP A 91 -20.53 1.77 -8.03
N PHE A 92 -19.56 1.39 -7.24
CA PHE A 92 -18.14 1.70 -7.50
C PHE A 92 -17.67 1.16 -8.87
N LEU A 93 -17.96 -0.11 -9.19
CA LEU A 93 -17.54 -0.71 -10.46
C LEU A 93 -18.21 -0.06 -11.67
N ASN A 94 -19.44 0.42 -11.52
CA ASN A 94 -20.15 1.14 -12.57
C ASN A 94 -19.58 2.54 -12.81
N CYS A 95 -19.23 3.25 -11.74
CA CYS A 95 -18.81 4.65 -11.79
C CYS A 95 -17.30 4.80 -11.96
N ALA A 96 -16.52 4.09 -11.15
CA ALA A 96 -15.07 4.23 -11.05
C ALA A 96 -14.29 3.00 -11.55
N GLY A 97 -14.95 1.95 -12.02
CA GLY A 97 -14.29 0.71 -12.44
C GLY A 97 -13.25 0.91 -13.55
N ARG A 98 -13.29 2.02 -14.30
CA ARG A 98 -12.29 2.37 -15.32
C ARG A 98 -10.94 2.80 -14.72
N THR A 99 -10.87 3.12 -13.45
CA THR A 99 -9.62 3.43 -12.74
C THR A 99 -8.83 2.17 -12.40
N MET A 100 -9.48 1.02 -12.44
CA MET A 100 -8.85 -0.27 -12.21
C MET A 100 -8.17 -0.81 -13.48
N PRO A 101 -7.07 -1.58 -13.36
CA PRO A 101 -6.51 -2.33 -14.48
C PRO A 101 -7.57 -3.23 -15.14
N ASP A 102 -7.47 -3.42 -16.46
CA ASP A 102 -8.48 -4.14 -17.23
C ASP A 102 -8.73 -5.57 -16.75
N ASN A 103 -7.67 -6.30 -16.38
CA ASN A 103 -7.76 -7.65 -15.85
C ASN A 103 -8.48 -7.67 -14.49
N ILE A 104 -8.17 -6.73 -13.60
CA ILE A 104 -8.81 -6.59 -12.28
C ILE A 104 -10.29 -6.22 -12.44
N ARG A 105 -10.59 -5.28 -13.33
CA ARG A 105 -11.96 -4.87 -13.63
C ARG A 105 -12.81 -6.02 -14.18
N LEU A 106 -12.26 -6.82 -15.08
CA LEU A 106 -12.94 -7.99 -15.62
C LEU A 106 -13.16 -9.05 -14.55
N TRP A 107 -12.15 -9.31 -13.73
CA TRP A 107 -12.22 -10.19 -12.58
C TRP A 107 -13.31 -9.73 -11.59
N ALA A 108 -13.33 -8.43 -11.24
CA ALA A 108 -14.30 -7.88 -10.30
C ALA A 108 -15.75 -8.03 -10.80
N ARG A 109 -16.00 -7.81 -12.09
CA ARG A 109 -17.33 -8.04 -12.67
C ARG A 109 -17.77 -9.49 -12.60
N ARG A 110 -16.88 -10.44 -12.82
CA ARG A 110 -17.17 -11.89 -12.69
C ARG A 110 -17.48 -12.26 -11.24
N ASN A 111 -16.67 -11.81 -10.29
CA ASN A 111 -16.92 -12.06 -8.87
C ASN A 111 -18.20 -11.38 -8.36
N LEU A 112 -18.54 -10.20 -8.86
CA LEU A 112 -19.80 -9.54 -8.54
C LEU A 112 -21.01 -10.36 -9.03
N ALA A 113 -20.93 -10.98 -10.19
CA ALA A 113 -21.98 -11.88 -10.68
C ALA A 113 -22.11 -13.11 -9.77
N VAL A 114 -21.01 -13.70 -9.30
CA VAL A 114 -21.00 -14.81 -8.33
C VAL A 114 -21.61 -14.38 -7.00
N ALA A 115 -21.20 -13.23 -6.45
CA ALA A 115 -21.69 -12.72 -5.18
C ALA A 115 -23.21 -12.42 -5.18
N ARG A 116 -23.78 -12.12 -6.35
CA ARG A 116 -25.22 -11.86 -6.53
C ARG A 116 -26.05 -13.10 -6.91
N SER A 117 -25.40 -14.20 -7.29
CA SER A 117 -26.12 -15.39 -7.77
C SER A 117 -26.76 -16.14 -6.62
N SER A 118 -28.05 -16.45 -6.76
CA SER A 118 -28.78 -17.33 -5.84
C SER A 118 -28.48 -18.82 -6.07
N GLU A 119 -27.89 -19.16 -7.21
CA GLU A 119 -27.58 -20.55 -7.60
C GLU A 119 -26.27 -21.05 -6.97
N VAL A 120 -25.43 -20.14 -6.46
CA VAL A 120 -24.13 -20.42 -5.88
C VAL A 120 -24.27 -20.60 -4.35
N SER A 121 -23.39 -21.40 -3.74
CA SER A 121 -23.41 -21.65 -2.30
C SER A 121 -23.19 -20.34 -1.50
N ALA A 122 -23.73 -20.28 -0.27
CA ALA A 122 -23.55 -19.11 0.60
C ALA A 122 -22.07 -18.86 0.92
N GLU A 123 -21.28 -19.91 1.02
CA GLU A 123 -19.84 -19.85 1.28
C GLU A 123 -19.08 -19.24 0.10
N GLU A 124 -19.35 -19.66 -1.11
CA GLU A 124 -18.74 -19.11 -2.32
C GLU A 124 -19.10 -17.65 -2.54
N ARG A 125 -20.37 -17.26 -2.24
CA ARG A 125 -20.79 -15.85 -2.25
C ARG A 125 -20.01 -14.99 -1.26
N ARG A 126 -19.81 -15.48 -0.02
CA ARG A 126 -19.01 -14.78 0.99
C ARG A 126 -17.55 -14.63 0.56
N HIS A 127 -16.93 -15.66 -0.01
CA HIS A 127 -15.59 -15.58 -0.56
C HIS A 127 -15.50 -14.56 -1.70
N ALA A 128 -16.45 -14.55 -2.61
CA ALA A 128 -16.51 -13.58 -3.70
C ALA A 128 -16.67 -12.15 -3.18
N GLN A 129 -17.56 -11.92 -2.22
CA GLN A 129 -17.77 -10.60 -1.61
C GLN A 129 -16.51 -10.10 -0.87
N ARG A 130 -15.90 -10.95 -0.03
CA ARG A 130 -14.66 -10.60 0.67
C ARG A 130 -13.52 -10.25 -0.30
N ALA A 131 -13.33 -11.05 -1.34
CA ALA A 131 -12.32 -10.78 -2.33
C ALA A 131 -12.58 -9.48 -3.11
N LEU A 132 -13.86 -9.22 -3.46
CA LEU A 132 -14.27 -7.95 -4.07
C LEU A 132 -13.96 -6.77 -3.16
N SER A 133 -14.34 -6.84 -1.89
CA SER A 133 -14.06 -5.78 -0.92
C SER A 133 -12.56 -5.48 -0.86
N ILE A 134 -11.70 -6.48 -0.76
CA ILE A 134 -10.24 -6.28 -0.75
C ILE A 134 -9.78 -5.55 -2.02
N MET A 135 -10.14 -6.04 -3.20
CA MET A 135 -9.65 -5.52 -4.48
C MET A 135 -10.19 -4.13 -4.84
N THR A 136 -11.43 -3.82 -4.45
CA THR A 136 -12.05 -2.51 -4.71
C THR A 136 -11.60 -1.43 -3.74
N ASN A 137 -11.09 -1.80 -2.57
CA ASN A 137 -10.52 -0.87 -1.60
C ASN A 137 -9.05 -0.54 -1.86
N ILE A 138 -8.39 -1.21 -2.81
CA ILE A 138 -7.05 -0.84 -3.26
C ILE A 138 -7.15 0.26 -4.32
N GLN A 139 -6.49 1.38 -4.08
CA GLN A 139 -6.32 2.43 -5.08
C GLN A 139 -5.29 1.99 -6.12
N TRP A 140 -5.75 1.63 -7.31
CA TRP A 140 -4.89 1.22 -8.42
C TRP A 140 -4.28 2.44 -9.09
N LYS A 141 -2.97 2.61 -8.97
CA LYS A 141 -2.20 3.71 -9.55
C LYS A 141 -1.43 3.23 -10.78
N ASN A 142 -1.10 4.18 -11.65
CA ASN A 142 -0.17 3.92 -12.74
C ASN A 142 1.28 3.86 -12.21
N ASN A 143 2.19 3.35 -13.02
CA ASN A 143 3.62 3.25 -12.70
C ASN A 143 4.40 4.54 -13.02
N TYR A 144 3.75 5.70 -12.95
CA TYR A 144 4.38 6.99 -13.13
C TYR A 144 4.63 7.65 -11.78
N PHE A 145 5.88 7.99 -11.52
CA PHE A 145 6.32 8.63 -10.27
C PHE A 145 6.74 10.07 -10.54
N GLU A 146 6.27 10.97 -9.71
CA GLU A 146 6.67 12.37 -9.77
C GLU A 146 8.14 12.52 -9.39
N ALA A 147 8.76 13.61 -9.88
CA ALA A 147 10.14 13.92 -9.54
C ALA A 147 10.30 14.21 -8.05
N ILE A 148 11.31 13.60 -7.45
CA ILE A 148 11.67 13.74 -6.04
C ILE A 148 12.76 14.81 -5.95
N ASP A 149 12.61 15.78 -5.04
CA ASP A 149 13.66 16.75 -4.77
C ASP A 149 14.91 16.08 -4.16
N PRO A 150 16.06 16.08 -4.85
CA PRO A 150 17.25 15.44 -4.33
C PRO A 150 17.80 16.08 -3.04
N VAL A 151 17.59 17.39 -2.86
CA VAL A 151 18.05 18.12 -1.68
C VAL A 151 17.24 17.68 -0.46
N GLU A 152 15.93 17.63 -0.60
CA GLU A 152 15.04 17.15 0.46
C GLU A 152 15.28 15.67 0.77
N ALA A 153 15.47 14.84 -0.26
CA ALA A 153 15.79 13.43 -0.08
C ALA A 153 17.10 13.24 0.73
N ARG A 154 18.14 14.01 0.40
CA ARG A 154 19.40 13.97 1.15
C ARG A 154 19.21 14.44 2.59
N ARG A 155 18.44 15.49 2.81
CA ARG A 155 18.13 15.98 4.16
C ARG A 155 17.45 14.90 5.02
N ILE A 156 16.45 14.20 4.46
CA ILE A 156 15.77 13.09 5.16
C ILE A 156 16.77 11.98 5.52
N LEU A 157 17.66 11.61 4.59
CA LEU A 157 18.67 10.58 4.86
C LEU A 157 19.65 11.01 5.97
N ASP A 158 20.05 12.28 6.02
CA ASP A 158 20.97 12.78 7.03
C ASP A 158 20.32 12.91 8.41
N GLU A 159 19.01 13.16 8.46
CA GLU A 159 18.23 13.19 9.70
C GLU A 159 17.96 11.78 10.27
N GLU A 160 17.76 10.79 9.40
CA GLU A 160 17.39 9.43 9.82
C GLU A 160 18.58 8.51 10.06
N LEU A 161 19.70 8.75 9.36
CA LEU A 161 20.84 7.84 9.30
C LEU A 161 22.15 8.54 9.68
N TYR A 162 22.83 7.99 10.67
CA TYR A 162 24.18 8.43 11.02
C TYR A 162 25.23 7.80 10.09
N GLY A 163 26.14 8.61 9.53
CA GLY A 163 27.16 8.12 8.61
C GLY A 163 26.59 7.46 7.37
N MET A 164 27.03 6.25 7.06
CA MET A 164 26.55 5.40 5.95
C MET A 164 26.57 6.09 4.57
N GLU A 165 27.61 6.86 4.25
CA GLU A 165 27.68 7.65 3.03
C GLU A 165 27.47 6.83 1.74
N LYS A 166 28.02 5.60 1.69
CA LYS A 166 27.84 4.69 0.55
C LYS A 166 26.36 4.28 0.36
N VAL A 167 25.66 4.04 1.46
CA VAL A 167 24.23 3.71 1.46
C VAL A 167 23.42 4.91 0.95
N LYS A 168 23.67 6.09 1.52
CA LYS A 168 23.01 7.35 1.11
C LYS A 168 23.26 7.65 -0.36
N GLN A 169 24.51 7.50 -0.82
CA GLN A 169 24.86 7.68 -2.23
C GLN A 169 24.05 6.73 -3.12
N ARG A 170 23.96 5.44 -2.77
CA ARG A 170 23.21 4.47 -3.57
C ARG A 170 21.72 4.79 -3.64
N ILE A 171 21.14 5.24 -2.53
CA ILE A 171 19.74 5.70 -2.50
C ILE A 171 19.57 6.95 -3.39
N MET A 172 20.50 7.90 -3.35
CA MET A 172 20.47 9.09 -4.21
C MET A 172 20.58 8.74 -5.70
N GLU A 173 21.41 7.77 -6.07
CA GLU A 173 21.48 7.25 -7.45
C GLU A 173 20.14 6.67 -7.90
N THR A 174 19.46 5.92 -7.03
CA THR A 174 18.10 5.39 -7.26
C THR A 174 17.09 6.53 -7.51
N ILE A 175 17.14 7.58 -6.69
CA ILE A 175 16.26 8.75 -6.83
C ILE A 175 16.53 9.48 -8.17
N ILE A 176 17.79 9.64 -8.55
CA ILE A 176 18.15 10.24 -9.84
C ILE A 176 17.62 9.40 -11.00
N GLN A 177 17.68 8.07 -10.89
CA GLN A 177 17.10 7.18 -11.89
C GLN A 177 15.58 7.37 -11.99
N ILE A 178 14.86 7.36 -10.86
CA ILE A 178 13.40 7.59 -10.83
C ILE A 178 13.06 8.94 -11.46
N ASN A 179 13.79 10.00 -11.13
CA ASN A 179 13.56 11.33 -11.68
C ASN A 179 13.77 11.41 -13.21
N ARG A 180 14.60 10.53 -13.77
CA ARG A 180 14.84 10.47 -15.22
C ARG A 180 13.83 9.63 -15.97
N THR A 181 13.42 8.51 -15.37
CA THR A 181 12.56 7.51 -16.03
C THR A 181 11.10 7.65 -15.66
N HIS A 182 10.80 8.32 -14.55
CA HIS A 182 9.48 8.37 -13.89
C HIS A 182 8.92 6.97 -13.57
N THR A 183 9.81 5.98 -13.45
CA THR A 183 9.48 4.60 -13.08
C THR A 183 10.39 4.11 -11.96
N LEU A 184 9.93 3.13 -11.20
CA LEU A 184 10.80 2.47 -10.22
C LEU A 184 11.91 1.68 -10.93
N PRO A 185 13.10 1.56 -10.32
CA PRO A 185 14.16 0.70 -10.83
C PRO A 185 13.70 -0.76 -10.93
N ALA A 186 14.26 -1.49 -11.90
CA ALA A 186 13.98 -2.91 -12.08
C ALA A 186 14.51 -3.77 -10.91
N TYR A 187 15.44 -3.25 -10.13
CA TYR A 187 16.06 -3.94 -8.99
C TYR A 187 15.63 -3.28 -7.69
N GLY A 188 15.25 -4.12 -6.71
CA GLY A 188 15.08 -3.68 -5.34
C GLY A 188 16.41 -3.39 -4.64
N LEU A 189 16.36 -2.96 -3.38
CA LEU A 189 17.53 -2.82 -2.53
C LEU A 189 17.63 -4.02 -1.57
N LEU A 190 18.83 -4.59 -1.44
CA LEU A 190 19.12 -5.59 -0.42
C LEU A 190 20.19 -5.04 0.53
N LEU A 191 19.81 -4.85 1.78
CA LEU A 191 20.65 -4.33 2.85
C LEU A 191 21.20 -5.52 3.65
N VAL A 192 22.50 -5.78 3.54
CA VAL A 192 23.16 -6.91 4.21
C VAL A 192 24.08 -6.39 5.30
N GLY A 193 23.99 -6.94 6.50
CA GLY A 193 24.88 -6.56 7.60
C GLY A 193 24.40 -7.08 8.95
N PRO A 194 25.17 -6.86 10.02
CA PRO A 194 24.86 -7.35 11.37
C PRO A 194 23.49 -6.88 11.87
N ALA A 195 22.89 -7.62 12.80
CA ALA A 195 21.68 -7.19 13.48
C ALA A 195 21.90 -5.87 14.24
N GLY A 196 20.86 -5.03 14.31
CA GLY A 196 20.94 -3.77 15.05
C GLY A 196 21.62 -2.60 14.32
N THR A 197 22.07 -2.77 13.06
CA THR A 197 22.72 -1.70 12.28
C THR A 197 21.75 -0.71 11.61
N GLY A 198 20.45 -0.81 11.89
CA GLY A 198 19.46 0.15 11.38
C GLY A 198 18.95 -0.14 9.96
N LYS A 199 19.08 -1.36 9.44
CA LYS A 199 18.62 -1.76 8.09
C LYS A 199 17.13 -1.40 7.85
N SER A 200 16.27 -1.72 8.78
CA SER A 200 14.84 -1.37 8.68
C SER A 200 14.60 0.15 8.68
N GLN A 201 15.42 0.91 9.42
CA GLN A 201 15.33 2.37 9.43
C GLN A 201 15.67 2.98 8.06
N ILE A 202 16.64 2.38 7.36
CA ILE A 202 16.97 2.76 5.97
C ILE A 202 15.76 2.53 5.06
N ALA A 203 15.10 1.38 5.19
CA ALA A 203 13.92 1.06 4.39
C ALA A 203 12.76 2.05 4.63
N TYR A 204 12.51 2.44 5.88
CA TYR A 204 11.51 3.46 6.21
C TYR A 204 11.88 4.84 5.67
N ALA A 205 13.15 5.23 5.73
CA ALA A 205 13.61 6.49 5.15
C ALA A 205 13.38 6.53 3.64
N VAL A 206 13.66 5.45 2.92
CA VAL A 206 13.39 5.35 1.48
C VAL A 206 11.89 5.45 1.19
N ALA A 207 11.04 4.74 1.93
CA ALA A 207 9.59 4.83 1.75
C ALA A 207 9.07 6.27 1.96
N ARG A 208 9.58 6.96 2.97
CA ARG A 208 9.26 8.37 3.24
C ARG A 208 9.68 9.29 2.10
N ILE A 209 10.89 9.09 1.54
CA ILE A 209 11.40 9.86 0.41
C ILE A 209 10.54 9.64 -0.85
N LEU A 210 10.18 8.39 -1.12
CA LEU A 210 9.33 8.02 -2.25
C LEU A 210 7.86 8.47 -2.05
N LYS A 211 7.48 8.89 -0.84
CA LYS A 211 6.10 9.23 -0.44
C LYS A 211 5.11 8.11 -0.75
N LEU A 212 5.56 6.87 -0.58
CA LEU A 212 4.77 5.68 -0.76
C LEU A 212 4.39 5.07 0.59
N PRO A 213 3.20 4.48 0.72
CA PRO A 213 2.90 3.61 1.84
C PRO A 213 3.89 2.44 1.86
N TRP A 214 4.09 1.86 3.01
CA TRP A 214 4.98 0.72 3.16
C TRP A 214 4.31 -0.38 3.98
N THR A 215 4.74 -1.60 3.72
CA THR A 215 4.35 -2.78 4.48
C THR A 215 5.55 -3.67 4.73
N THR A 216 5.47 -4.51 5.74
CA THR A 216 6.55 -5.42 6.12
C THR A 216 6.14 -6.86 5.92
N LEU A 217 7.11 -7.66 5.43
CA LEU A 217 7.03 -9.10 5.33
C LEU A 217 8.22 -9.68 6.10
N ASP A 218 7.95 -10.49 7.11
CA ASP A 218 9.01 -11.14 7.91
C ASP A 218 9.17 -12.59 7.47
N MET A 219 10.27 -12.87 6.77
CA MET A 219 10.54 -14.21 6.21
C MET A 219 10.89 -15.24 7.27
N SER A 220 11.28 -14.83 8.47
CA SER A 220 11.55 -15.77 9.57
C SER A 220 10.30 -16.48 10.09
N SER A 221 9.14 -15.86 9.91
CA SER A 221 7.84 -16.42 10.35
C SER A 221 7.15 -17.28 9.28
N ILE A 222 7.68 -17.28 8.04
CA ILE A 222 7.04 -17.90 6.88
C ILE A 222 7.69 -19.25 6.57
N ASN A 223 6.93 -20.33 6.77
CA ASN A 223 7.41 -21.68 6.57
C ASN A 223 6.75 -22.39 5.35
N ASP A 224 5.66 -21.82 4.84
CA ASP A 224 4.87 -22.38 3.75
C ASP A 224 4.59 -21.32 2.68
N PRO A 225 4.84 -21.60 1.38
CA PRO A 225 4.48 -20.72 0.28
C PRO A 225 3.01 -20.30 0.27
N GLU A 226 2.10 -21.15 0.74
CA GLU A 226 0.66 -20.84 0.80
C GLU A 226 0.36 -19.67 1.75
N GLN A 227 1.18 -19.44 2.77
CA GLN A 227 1.04 -18.26 3.61
C GLN A 227 1.25 -16.95 2.82
N LEU A 228 2.10 -16.97 1.79
CA LEU A 228 2.35 -15.83 0.92
C LEU A 228 1.30 -15.68 -0.17
N THR A 229 0.88 -16.79 -0.78
CA THR A 229 0.01 -16.82 -1.96
C THR A 229 -1.47 -17.00 -1.65
N GLY A 230 -1.82 -17.27 -0.39
CA GLY A 230 -3.20 -17.59 -0.02
C GLY A 230 -3.65 -19.01 -0.40
N SER A 231 -4.78 -19.41 0.14
CA SER A 231 -5.38 -20.73 -0.06
C SER A 231 -6.50 -20.70 -1.10
N SER A 232 -6.66 -21.81 -1.84
CA SER A 232 -7.74 -21.93 -2.83
C SER A 232 -9.12 -21.85 -2.18
N ARG A 233 -10.07 -21.13 -2.82
CA ARG A 233 -11.46 -20.97 -2.36
C ARG A 233 -12.28 -22.27 -2.32
N ILE A 234 -11.72 -23.39 -2.78
CA ILE A 234 -12.32 -24.73 -2.63
C ILE A 234 -12.48 -25.10 -1.16
N TYR A 235 -11.62 -24.55 -0.30
CA TYR A 235 -11.66 -24.80 1.14
C TYR A 235 -12.49 -23.73 1.87
N GLY A 236 -13.38 -24.15 2.76
CA GLY A 236 -14.27 -23.23 3.49
C GLY A 236 -13.58 -22.22 4.37
N ASN A 237 -12.36 -22.52 4.82
CA ASN A 237 -11.51 -21.62 5.61
C ASN A 237 -10.45 -20.88 4.76
N ALA A 238 -10.65 -20.81 3.44
CA ALA A 238 -9.74 -20.13 2.54
C ALA A 238 -9.56 -18.66 2.90
N LYS A 239 -8.31 -18.16 2.74
CA LYS A 239 -7.96 -16.77 3.03
C LYS A 239 -6.91 -16.27 2.02
N PRO A 240 -6.86 -14.93 1.78
CA PRO A 240 -5.80 -14.32 0.99
C PRO A 240 -4.43 -14.59 1.61
N GLY A 241 -3.39 -14.48 0.78
CA GLY A 241 -2.02 -14.53 1.25
C GLY A 241 -1.57 -13.23 1.91
N ILE A 242 -0.50 -13.31 2.69
CA ILE A 242 0.09 -12.15 3.38
C ILE A 242 0.46 -11.02 2.40
N ILE A 243 0.88 -11.37 1.18
CA ILE A 243 1.19 -10.36 0.14
C ILE A 243 -0.08 -9.58 -0.22
N MET A 244 -1.20 -10.24 -0.39
CA MET A 244 -2.47 -9.58 -0.71
C MET A 244 -3.02 -8.77 0.47
N ASP A 245 -2.88 -9.29 1.68
CA ASP A 245 -3.22 -8.55 2.91
C ASP A 245 -2.37 -7.28 3.02
N ALA A 246 -1.09 -7.33 2.63
CA ALA A 246 -0.20 -6.18 2.60
C ALA A 246 -0.69 -5.08 1.63
N PHE A 247 -1.14 -5.43 0.42
CA PHE A 247 -1.77 -4.48 -0.51
C PHE A 247 -3.06 -3.89 0.08
N SER A 248 -3.88 -4.72 0.71
CA SER A 248 -5.12 -4.28 1.36
C SER A 248 -4.86 -3.30 2.50
N MET A 249 -3.84 -3.57 3.33
CA MET A 249 -3.44 -2.68 4.44
C MET A 249 -2.85 -1.36 3.95
N ALA A 250 -2.04 -1.40 2.89
CA ALA A 250 -1.49 -0.21 2.27
C ALA A 250 -2.58 0.66 1.60
N GLY A 251 -3.67 0.04 1.16
CA GLY A 251 -4.77 0.71 0.45
C GLY A 251 -4.40 1.22 -0.95
N GLU A 252 -3.17 0.95 -1.42
CA GLU A 252 -2.65 1.43 -2.70
C GLU A 252 -1.86 0.33 -3.42
N SER A 253 -1.85 0.37 -4.77
CA SER A 253 -1.06 -0.56 -5.59
C SER A 253 0.43 -0.21 -5.64
N ASN A 254 0.77 1.06 -5.39
CA ASN A 254 2.15 1.54 -5.39
C ASN A 254 2.62 1.64 -3.94
N LEU A 255 3.57 0.79 -3.55
CA LEU A 255 4.05 0.70 -2.17
C LEU A 255 5.50 0.24 -2.08
N VAL A 256 6.12 0.50 -0.94
CA VAL A 256 7.41 -0.08 -0.58
C VAL A 256 7.17 -1.38 0.20
N PHE A 257 7.71 -2.47 -0.31
CA PHE A 257 7.62 -3.79 0.31
C PHE A 257 8.92 -4.08 1.07
N ILE A 258 8.86 -4.03 2.40
CA ILE A 258 10.02 -4.25 3.27
C ILE A 258 10.06 -5.73 3.64
N ILE A 259 11.01 -6.48 3.05
CA ILE A 259 11.18 -7.91 3.27
C ILE A 259 12.29 -8.11 4.30
N ASN A 260 11.90 -8.41 5.53
CA ASN A 260 12.86 -8.65 6.61
C ASN A 260 13.36 -10.09 6.60
N GLU A 261 14.65 -10.24 6.96
CA GLU A 261 15.31 -11.53 7.13
C GLU A 261 15.21 -12.44 5.88
N LEU A 262 15.50 -11.88 4.70
CA LEU A 262 15.43 -12.60 3.43
C LEU A 262 16.33 -13.86 3.42
N ASP A 263 17.42 -13.87 4.15
CA ASP A 263 18.32 -14.99 4.38
C ASP A 263 17.64 -16.21 5.07
N LYS A 264 16.46 -16.00 5.71
CA LYS A 264 15.67 -17.07 6.32
C LYS A 264 14.67 -17.71 5.36
N ALA A 265 14.42 -17.10 4.21
CA ALA A 265 13.43 -17.57 3.23
C ALA A 265 13.71 -18.98 2.66
N ALA A 266 14.96 -19.43 2.67
CA ALA A 266 15.39 -20.72 2.10
C ALA A 266 15.27 -21.92 3.06
N SER A 267 14.89 -21.71 4.33
CA SER A 267 14.95 -22.75 5.37
C SER A 267 13.71 -23.66 5.46
N GLY A 268 12.71 -23.46 4.59
CA GLY A 268 11.47 -24.25 4.59
C GLY A 268 11.68 -25.70 4.20
N LYS A 269 11.41 -26.64 5.10
CA LYS A 269 11.39 -28.10 4.85
C LYS A 269 9.98 -28.61 4.48
N GLY A 270 9.16 -27.80 3.82
CA GLY A 270 7.74 -28.07 3.55
C GLY A 270 7.42 -28.25 2.05
N ASN A 271 6.18 -27.97 1.67
CA ASN A 271 5.58 -28.15 0.34
C ASN A 271 6.08 -27.16 -0.74
N GLY A 272 7.29 -26.65 -0.65
CA GLY A 272 7.90 -25.70 -1.56
C GLY A 272 8.76 -24.68 -0.81
N ASN A 273 9.45 -23.82 -1.58
CA ASN A 273 10.29 -22.78 -1.01
C ASN A 273 9.54 -21.41 -1.06
N PRO A 274 9.27 -20.76 0.08
CA PRO A 274 8.69 -19.40 0.10
C PRO A 274 9.47 -18.38 -0.74
N ALA A 275 10.78 -18.60 -0.91
CA ALA A 275 11.63 -17.76 -1.76
C ALA A 275 11.19 -17.75 -3.23
N ASP A 276 10.63 -18.85 -3.74
CA ASP A 276 10.18 -18.96 -5.14
C ASP A 276 8.96 -18.06 -5.41
N VAL A 277 8.11 -17.88 -4.41
CA VAL A 277 6.97 -16.94 -4.47
C VAL A 277 7.47 -15.50 -4.60
N LEU A 278 8.51 -15.15 -3.85
CA LEU A 278 9.11 -13.82 -3.93
C LEU A 278 9.70 -13.51 -5.32
N LEU A 279 10.20 -14.52 -6.05
CA LEU A 279 10.70 -14.31 -7.41
C LEU A 279 9.63 -13.71 -8.33
N THR A 280 8.40 -14.23 -8.27
CA THR A 280 7.30 -13.70 -9.10
C THR A 280 6.88 -12.29 -8.69
N LEU A 281 6.90 -11.97 -7.40
CA LEU A 281 6.62 -10.63 -6.89
C LEU A 281 7.69 -9.61 -7.36
N LEU A 282 8.96 -10.03 -7.35
CA LEU A 282 10.11 -9.18 -7.65
C LEU A 282 10.34 -8.97 -9.16
N ASP A 283 9.79 -9.80 -10.02
CA ASP A 283 9.93 -9.67 -11.48
C ASP A 283 9.09 -8.53 -12.09
N ASN A 284 8.27 -7.83 -11.31
CA ASN A 284 7.38 -6.77 -11.75
C ASN A 284 6.42 -7.15 -12.90
N LEU A 285 6.26 -8.46 -13.16
CA LEU A 285 5.38 -8.99 -14.19
C LEU A 285 3.96 -9.27 -13.67
N GLY A 286 3.79 -9.19 -12.37
CA GLY A 286 2.55 -9.49 -11.68
C GLY A 286 2.70 -10.70 -10.75
N PHE A 287 1.87 -10.71 -9.72
CA PHE A 287 1.80 -11.74 -8.69
C PHE A 287 0.40 -12.36 -8.71
N THR A 288 0.30 -13.68 -8.61
CA THR A 288 -0.98 -14.37 -8.54
C THR A 288 -1.22 -14.89 -7.13
N ASP A 289 -2.28 -14.40 -6.50
CA ASP A 289 -2.78 -14.91 -5.23
C ASP A 289 -3.82 -16.01 -5.50
N ASN A 290 -3.71 -17.14 -4.80
CA ASN A 290 -4.58 -18.31 -5.01
C ASN A 290 -6.02 -18.07 -4.54
N TYR A 291 -6.20 -17.21 -3.52
CA TYR A 291 -7.52 -16.83 -3.06
C TYR A 291 -8.18 -15.83 -4.02
N MET A 292 -7.43 -14.87 -4.55
CA MET A 292 -7.96 -13.90 -5.51
C MET A 292 -8.20 -14.52 -6.88
N GLU A 293 -7.43 -15.55 -7.26
CA GLU A 293 -7.48 -16.17 -8.60
C GLU A 293 -7.29 -15.12 -9.71
N CYS A 294 -6.45 -14.13 -9.44
CA CYS A 294 -6.20 -13.01 -10.32
C CYS A 294 -4.74 -12.59 -10.24
N MET A 295 -4.19 -12.18 -11.36
CA MET A 295 -2.86 -11.60 -11.42
C MET A 295 -2.92 -10.14 -10.96
N ILE A 296 -2.20 -9.83 -9.90
CA ILE A 296 -2.07 -8.51 -9.29
C ILE A 296 -0.88 -7.80 -9.94
N PRO A 297 -1.06 -6.61 -10.52
CA PRO A 297 0.05 -5.83 -11.06
C PRO A 297 1.03 -5.42 -9.96
N THR A 298 2.33 -5.67 -10.17
CA THR A 298 3.39 -5.37 -9.19
C THR A 298 4.37 -4.29 -9.66
N GLY A 299 4.14 -3.67 -10.81
CA GLY A 299 5.03 -2.65 -11.37
C GLY A 299 5.20 -1.36 -10.53
N GLY A 300 4.28 -1.11 -9.59
CA GLY A 300 4.36 -0.02 -8.60
C GLY A 300 4.96 -0.42 -7.26
N VAL A 301 5.45 -1.66 -7.12
CA VAL A 301 6.03 -2.18 -5.88
C VAL A 301 7.54 -1.97 -5.89
N TYR A 302 8.06 -1.31 -4.85
CA TYR A 302 9.50 -1.17 -4.65
C TYR A 302 9.98 -2.07 -3.51
N PRO A 303 10.66 -3.18 -3.79
CA PRO A 303 11.11 -4.10 -2.75
C PRO A 303 12.41 -3.61 -2.10
N ILE A 304 12.43 -3.61 -0.77
CA ILE A 304 13.63 -3.39 0.04
C ILE A 304 13.77 -4.57 0.98
N ALA A 305 14.80 -5.37 0.78
CA ALA A 305 15.05 -6.54 1.61
C ALA A 305 16.15 -6.28 2.63
N THR A 306 16.08 -6.95 3.78
CA THR A 306 17.15 -6.99 4.77
C THR A 306 17.63 -8.43 4.97
N ALA A 307 18.93 -8.60 5.20
CA ALA A 307 19.53 -9.88 5.51
C ALA A 307 20.71 -9.69 6.49
N ASN A 308 21.03 -10.73 7.21
CA ASN A 308 22.26 -10.75 8.03
C ASN A 308 23.40 -11.42 7.28
N VAL A 309 23.10 -12.46 6.51
CA VAL A 309 24.06 -13.29 5.78
C VAL A 309 23.61 -13.42 4.34
N LYS A 310 24.45 -12.98 3.37
CA LYS A 310 24.07 -13.01 1.95
C LYS A 310 24.25 -14.40 1.31
N GLU A 311 25.11 -15.22 1.86
CA GLU A 311 25.41 -16.57 1.40
C GLU A 311 24.20 -17.51 1.50
N ASP A 312 23.27 -17.21 2.40
CA ASP A 312 22.03 -17.98 2.60
C ASP A 312 20.91 -17.58 1.61
N ILE A 313 21.12 -16.54 0.80
CA ILE A 313 20.15 -16.07 -0.19
C ILE A 313 20.44 -16.74 -1.53
N SER A 314 19.39 -17.29 -2.17
CA SER A 314 19.55 -17.94 -3.46
C SER A 314 20.01 -16.98 -4.57
N ALA A 315 20.82 -17.46 -5.51
CA ALA A 315 21.32 -16.67 -6.63
C ALA A 315 20.21 -16.01 -7.47
N PRO A 316 19.06 -16.66 -7.75
CA PRO A 316 17.94 -16.01 -8.43
C PRO A 316 17.36 -14.81 -7.67
N LEU A 317 17.25 -14.86 -6.35
CA LEU A 317 16.82 -13.72 -5.54
C LEU A 317 17.86 -12.61 -5.53
N MET A 318 19.14 -12.97 -5.34
CA MET A 318 20.24 -11.99 -5.35
C MET A 318 20.28 -11.19 -6.64
N SER A 319 19.97 -11.80 -7.79
CA SER A 319 19.98 -11.12 -9.10
C SER A 319 18.91 -10.02 -9.24
N ARG A 320 17.91 -9.99 -8.37
CA ARG A 320 16.82 -9.02 -8.39
C ARG A 320 17.03 -7.82 -7.46
N PHE A 321 18.16 -7.80 -6.78
CA PHE A 321 18.49 -6.74 -5.83
C PHE A 321 19.83 -6.07 -6.14
N ALA A 322 19.87 -4.78 -5.90
CA ALA A 322 21.11 -4.05 -5.73
C ALA A 322 21.59 -4.22 -4.28
N VAL A 323 22.69 -4.96 -4.09
CA VAL A 323 23.19 -5.30 -2.75
C VAL A 323 23.99 -4.13 -2.18
N ILE A 324 23.71 -3.79 -0.94
CA ILE A 324 24.43 -2.79 -0.15
C ILE A 324 24.88 -3.46 1.14
N ASP A 325 26.20 -3.59 1.30
CA ASP A 325 26.79 -4.08 2.55
C ASP A 325 26.82 -2.94 3.59
N ILE A 326 26.23 -3.22 4.76
CA ILE A 326 26.15 -2.30 5.89
C ILE A 326 27.17 -2.76 6.94
N PRO A 327 28.20 -1.96 7.20
CA PRO A 327 29.19 -2.29 8.23
C PRO A 327 28.61 -2.20 9.64
N ASP A 328 29.22 -2.88 10.59
CA ASP A 328 28.93 -2.64 12.00
C ASP A 328 29.45 -1.26 12.42
N TYR A 329 28.80 -0.68 13.40
CA TYR A 329 29.24 0.57 14.02
C TYR A 329 30.28 0.32 15.09
N THR A 330 31.23 1.23 15.17
CA THR A 330 32.18 1.29 16.29
C THR A 330 31.43 1.70 17.59
N GLU A 331 32.04 1.47 18.73
CA GLU A 331 31.47 1.85 20.03
C GLU A 331 31.16 3.35 20.11
N ASP A 332 32.06 4.20 19.60
CA ASP A 332 31.90 5.65 19.60
C ASP A 332 30.74 6.08 18.67
N GLU A 333 30.59 5.45 17.51
CA GLU A 333 29.46 5.68 16.62
C GLU A 333 28.14 5.25 17.26
N LYS A 334 28.08 4.10 17.96
CA LYS A 334 26.92 3.64 18.70
C LYS A 334 26.49 4.64 19.78
N LYS A 335 27.44 5.25 20.50
CA LYS A 335 27.17 6.33 21.47
C LYS A 335 26.56 7.57 20.79
N ILE A 336 27.09 7.97 19.64
CA ILE A 336 26.57 9.11 18.89
C ILE A 336 25.17 8.81 18.36
N ILE A 337 24.95 7.61 17.81
CA ILE A 337 23.65 7.18 17.30
C ILE A 337 22.62 7.17 18.43
N PHE A 338 22.99 6.63 19.59
CA PHE A 338 22.09 6.61 20.74
C PHE A 338 21.71 8.04 21.16
N THR A 339 22.69 8.91 21.37
CA THR A 339 22.44 10.25 21.92
C THR A 339 21.74 11.19 20.94
N LYS A 340 22.09 11.14 19.64
CA LYS A 340 21.57 12.09 18.65
C LYS A 340 20.33 11.59 17.89
N PHE A 341 20.12 10.29 17.78
CA PHE A 341 19.05 9.71 16.95
C PHE A 341 18.04 8.90 17.75
N ALA A 342 18.50 8.00 18.65
CA ALA A 342 17.58 7.12 19.37
C ALA A 342 16.93 7.84 20.56
N LEU A 343 17.73 8.49 21.39
CA LEU A 343 17.24 9.16 22.59
C LEU A 343 16.15 10.21 22.32
N PRO A 344 16.32 11.16 21.37
CA PRO A 344 15.26 12.12 21.06
C PRO A 344 13.95 11.48 20.61
N LYS A 345 14.03 10.38 19.81
CA LYS A 345 12.85 9.62 19.37
C LYS A 345 12.16 8.94 20.56
N ILE A 346 12.92 8.39 21.50
CA ILE A 346 12.39 7.76 22.72
C ILE A 346 11.70 8.79 23.60
N LEU A 347 12.36 9.94 23.88
CA LEU A 347 11.81 11.01 24.69
C LEU A 347 10.50 11.54 24.08
N LYS A 348 10.49 11.79 22.77
CA LYS A 348 9.28 12.22 22.05
C LYS A 348 8.15 11.19 22.18
N ARG A 349 8.44 9.89 22.07
CA ARG A 349 7.44 8.82 22.20
C ARG A 349 6.89 8.71 23.63
N MET A 350 7.73 9.03 24.63
CA MET A 350 7.36 9.07 26.04
C MET A 350 6.74 10.42 26.46
N SER A 351 6.60 11.37 25.50
CA SER A 351 6.14 12.76 25.79
C SER A 351 7.00 13.47 26.84
N MET A 352 8.28 13.11 26.91
CA MET A 352 9.27 13.73 27.81
C MET A 352 10.01 14.85 27.09
N LYS A 353 10.43 15.88 27.85
CA LYS A 353 11.30 16.93 27.36
C LYS A 353 12.78 16.50 27.47
N GLU A 354 13.64 17.12 26.66
CA GLU A 354 15.08 16.78 26.65
C GLU A 354 15.78 17.05 28.00
N ASP A 355 15.30 18.03 28.77
CA ASP A 355 15.80 18.41 30.08
C ASP A 355 15.34 17.47 31.23
N GLU A 356 14.35 16.61 30.98
CA GLU A 356 13.83 15.64 31.97
C GLU A 356 14.66 14.35 32.04
N CYS A 357 15.58 14.14 31.09
CA CYS A 357 16.42 12.95 31.03
C CYS A 357 17.89 13.31 30.90
N VAL A 358 18.68 13.03 31.93
CA VAL A 358 20.13 13.21 31.92
C VAL A 358 20.81 11.84 31.90
N ILE A 359 21.59 11.61 30.85
CA ILE A 359 22.38 10.38 30.72
C ILE A 359 23.82 10.68 31.18
N LEU A 360 24.26 10.01 32.20
CA LEU A 360 25.61 10.14 32.70
C LEU A 360 26.62 9.49 31.75
N PRO A 361 27.83 10.06 31.60
CA PRO A 361 28.86 9.49 30.71
C PRO A 361 29.19 8.02 31.01
N GLU A 362 29.10 7.61 32.26
CA GLU A 362 29.34 6.24 32.73
C GLU A 362 28.25 5.25 32.24
N ALA A 363 27.05 5.74 31.96
CA ALA A 363 25.96 4.92 31.40
C ALA A 363 26.09 4.74 29.87
N LEU A 364 26.97 5.49 29.22
CA LEU A 364 27.27 5.39 27.80
C LEU A 364 28.56 4.56 27.53
N ALA A 365 29.26 4.17 28.57
CA ALA A 365 30.43 3.33 28.46
C ALA A 365 30.07 1.86 28.21
#